data_98a50c770c6defa9460270d2366d6fc1
#
_entry.id   98a50c770c6defa9460270d2366d6fc1
#
_cell.length_a   1.000
_cell.length_b   1.000
_cell.length_c   1.000
_cell.angle_alpha   90.00
_cell.angle_beta   90.00
_cell.angle_gamma   90.00
#
_symmetry.space_group_name_H-M   'P 1'
#
loop_
_entity.id
_entity.type
_entity.pdbx_description
1 polymer ?
#
loop_
_entity_poly.entity_id
_entity_poly.type
_entity_poly.pdbx_seq_one_letter_code
_entity_poly.pdbx_strand_id
1 'polypeptide(L)'
;MKRRLIVAAVVLFALVAFVGFNLLTPGAARAQTTDDCVHAPTIDSLETCVEHAASQGFITNQGVAHSLLAKLDAAEEALEHGHTSQAISKLRAFIHEVQAQAGRHIDPKHAQHMGMHAQLVIQALTNG
;
A
#
# COMPACT_ATOMS: atom_id res chain seq x y z
N MET A 1 15.22 20.28 57.30
CA MET A 1 14.92 21.24 56.22
C MET A 1 15.73 21.02 54.92
N LYS A 2 16.94 20.50 54.98
CA LYS A 2 17.78 20.29 53.78
C LYS A 2 17.25 19.18 52.80
N ARG A 3 16.55 18.17 53.29
CA ARG A 3 16.00 17.08 52.46
C ARG A 3 14.80 17.49 51.57
N ARG A 4 14.02 18.49 51.98
CA ARG A 4 12.86 18.96 51.23
C ARG A 4 13.22 19.81 50.01
N LEU A 5 14.34 20.54 50.10
CA LEU A 5 14.86 21.35 49.00
C LEU A 5 15.45 20.51 47.85
N ILE A 6 16.09 19.38 48.18
CA ILE A 6 16.69 18.48 47.19
C ILE A 6 15.59 17.76 46.37
N VAL A 7 14.51 17.33 47.05
CA VAL A 7 13.38 16.67 46.37
C VAL A 7 12.65 17.63 45.41
N ALA A 8 12.48 18.91 45.83
CA ALA A 8 11.87 19.92 44.97
C ALA A 8 12.72 20.24 43.73
N ALA A 9 14.04 20.27 43.86
CA ALA A 9 14.95 20.53 42.75
C ALA A 9 14.97 19.37 41.76
N VAL A 10 14.92 18.13 42.23
CA VAL A 10 14.90 16.93 41.36
C VAL A 10 13.58 16.82 40.59
N VAL A 11 12.44 17.13 41.23
CA VAL A 11 11.13 17.13 40.57
C VAL A 11 11.03 18.23 39.51
N LEU A 12 11.59 19.41 39.77
CA LEU A 12 11.60 20.51 38.80
C LEU A 12 12.49 20.19 37.59
N PHE A 13 13.62 19.51 37.81
CA PHE A 13 14.53 19.11 36.71
C PHE A 13 13.93 18.01 35.86
N ALA A 14 13.20 17.06 36.45
CA ALA A 14 12.49 16.01 35.69
C ALA A 14 11.34 16.57 34.84
N LEU A 15 10.61 17.57 35.34
CA LEU A 15 9.54 18.24 34.58
C LEU A 15 10.05 19.04 33.39
N VAL A 16 11.18 19.76 33.54
CA VAL A 16 11.79 20.51 32.43
C VAL A 16 12.35 19.58 31.36
N ALA A 17 12.93 18.43 31.74
CA ALA A 17 13.41 17.43 30.78
C ALA A 17 12.25 16.78 29.97
N PHE A 18 11.09 16.61 30.61
CA PHE A 18 9.93 15.99 29.95
C PHE A 18 9.22 16.93 28.95
N VAL A 19 9.18 18.24 29.26
CA VAL A 19 8.61 19.25 28.36
C VAL A 19 9.51 19.52 27.15
N GLY A 20 10.84 19.46 27.33
CA GLY A 20 11.80 19.69 26.25
C GLY A 20 11.87 18.59 25.21
N PHE A 21 11.49 17.37 25.56
CA PHE A 21 11.55 16.23 24.61
C PHE A 21 10.34 16.16 23.67
N ASN A 22 9.21 16.77 24.01
CA ASN A 22 8.01 16.79 23.16
C ASN A 22 8.01 17.87 22.06
N LEU A 23 8.98 18.78 22.06
CA LEU A 23 9.04 19.87 21.06
C LEU A 23 9.94 19.55 19.85
N LEU A 24 10.57 18.38 19.82
CA LEU A 24 11.52 17.96 18.78
C LEU A 24 11.12 16.67 18.06
N THR A 25 9.82 16.29 18.06
CA THR A 25 9.33 15.46 16.99
C THR A 25 8.88 16.40 15.86
N PRO A 26 9.66 16.54 14.80
CA PRO A 26 9.05 16.94 13.54
C PRO A 26 8.11 15.78 13.23
N GLY A 27 6.86 15.95 13.59
CA GLY A 27 5.80 15.24 12.92
C GLY A 27 5.95 15.62 11.47
N ALA A 28 6.76 14.85 10.74
CA ALA A 28 6.55 14.74 9.33
C ALA A 28 5.12 14.18 9.24
N ALA A 29 4.15 15.08 9.25
CA ALA A 29 2.91 14.82 8.59
C ALA A 29 3.33 14.48 7.16
N ARG A 30 3.63 13.19 6.90
CA ARG A 30 3.58 12.64 5.58
C ARG A 30 2.20 13.02 5.13
N ALA A 31 2.11 14.04 4.28
CA ALA A 31 0.96 14.21 3.46
C ALA A 31 0.81 12.85 2.78
N GLN A 32 -0.13 12.06 3.27
CA GLN A 32 -0.60 10.89 2.58
C GLN A 32 -1.24 11.46 1.32
N THR A 33 -0.41 11.57 0.30
CA THR A 33 -0.91 11.74 -1.05
C THR A 33 -1.77 10.51 -1.27
N THR A 34 -3.02 10.72 -1.63
CA THR A 34 -4.04 9.71 -1.87
C THR A 34 -3.71 8.74 -3.01
N ASP A 35 -2.46 8.65 -3.39
CA ASP A 35 -1.88 7.82 -4.45
C ASP A 35 -0.73 6.91 -3.95
N ASP A 36 -0.68 6.56 -2.66
CA ASP A 36 0.39 5.73 -2.07
C ASP A 36 0.25 4.23 -2.39
N CYS A 37 -0.05 3.89 -3.63
CA CYS A 37 0.34 2.62 -4.18
C CYS A 37 1.83 2.69 -4.52
N VAL A 38 2.68 2.06 -3.73
CA VAL A 38 4.10 1.92 -4.04
C VAL A 38 4.23 1.18 -5.37
N HIS A 39 4.78 1.83 -6.39
CA HIS A 39 4.85 1.30 -7.76
C HIS A 39 6.09 0.43 -7.99
N ALA A 40 6.41 -0.49 -7.08
CA ALA A 40 7.36 -1.54 -7.39
C ALA A 40 6.76 -2.45 -8.48
N PRO A 41 7.51 -2.87 -9.51
CA PRO A 41 7.00 -3.73 -10.58
C PRO A 41 6.91 -5.20 -10.10
N THR A 42 6.16 -5.44 -9.03
CA THR A 42 5.94 -6.73 -8.38
C THR A 42 4.46 -7.00 -8.19
N ILE A 43 4.09 -8.27 -8.11
CA ILE A 43 2.70 -8.68 -7.85
C ILE A 43 2.27 -8.23 -6.46
N ASP A 44 3.08 -8.43 -5.42
CA ASP A 44 2.83 -8.01 -4.04
C ASP A 44 2.48 -6.50 -3.94
N SER A 45 3.23 -5.64 -4.65
CA SER A 45 2.92 -4.21 -4.71
C SER A 45 1.58 -3.93 -5.38
N LEU A 46 1.19 -4.71 -6.39
CA LEU A 46 -0.09 -4.59 -7.07
C LEU A 46 -1.25 -5.07 -6.19
N GLU A 47 -1.06 -6.14 -5.40
CA GLU A 47 -2.02 -6.62 -4.39
C GLU A 47 -2.29 -5.55 -3.34
N THR A 48 -1.23 -4.96 -2.78
CA THR A 48 -1.34 -3.84 -1.85
C THR A 48 -2.16 -2.68 -2.44
N CYS A 49 -2.00 -2.38 -3.73
CA CYS A 49 -2.80 -1.36 -4.41
C CYS A 49 -4.29 -1.72 -4.49
N VAL A 50 -4.62 -2.99 -4.77
CA VAL A 50 -6.01 -3.46 -4.82
C VAL A 50 -6.65 -3.40 -3.43
N GLU A 51 -5.95 -3.88 -2.40
CA GLU A 51 -6.42 -3.85 -1.01
C GLU A 51 -6.65 -2.42 -0.52
N HIS A 52 -5.70 -1.53 -0.81
CA HIS A 52 -5.84 -0.11 -0.49
C HIS A 52 -7.06 0.51 -1.19
N ALA A 53 -7.21 0.29 -2.49
CA ALA A 53 -8.35 0.79 -3.26
C ALA A 53 -9.69 0.26 -2.73
N ALA A 54 -9.75 -1.00 -2.31
CA ALA A 54 -10.93 -1.60 -1.69
C ALA A 54 -11.22 -0.98 -0.32
N SER A 55 -10.22 -0.80 0.52
CA SER A 55 -10.37 -0.21 1.86
C SER A 55 -10.80 1.24 1.83
N GLN A 56 -10.38 2.00 0.82
CA GLN A 56 -10.74 3.41 0.63
C GLN A 56 -12.07 3.60 -0.13
N GLY A 57 -12.71 2.51 -0.56
CA GLY A 57 -13.97 2.56 -1.29
C GLY A 57 -13.85 2.91 -2.78
N PHE A 58 -12.63 2.92 -3.34
CA PHE A 58 -12.41 3.08 -4.79
C PHE A 58 -12.78 1.81 -5.56
N ILE A 59 -12.83 0.66 -4.88
CA ILE A 59 -13.49 -0.56 -5.36
C ILE A 59 -14.73 -0.76 -4.50
N THR A 60 -15.91 -0.54 -5.07
CA THR A 60 -17.19 -0.54 -4.34
C THR A 60 -17.82 -1.92 -4.19
N ASN A 61 -17.32 -2.92 -4.90
CA ASN A 61 -17.82 -4.31 -4.89
C ASN A 61 -16.74 -5.25 -4.38
N GLN A 62 -16.98 -5.86 -3.21
CA GLN A 62 -16.03 -6.81 -2.60
C GLN A 62 -15.78 -8.04 -3.49
N GLY A 63 -16.78 -8.52 -4.22
CA GLY A 63 -16.60 -9.63 -5.15
C GLY A 63 -15.60 -9.30 -6.26
N VAL A 64 -15.60 -8.06 -6.75
CA VAL A 64 -14.61 -7.57 -7.71
C VAL A 64 -13.22 -7.52 -7.08
N ALA A 65 -13.09 -6.97 -5.86
CA ALA A 65 -11.81 -6.93 -5.15
C ALA A 65 -11.23 -8.34 -4.95
N HIS A 66 -12.03 -9.29 -4.46
CA HIS A 66 -11.62 -10.69 -4.28
C HIS A 66 -11.23 -11.36 -5.61
N SER A 67 -11.98 -11.10 -6.69
CA SER A 67 -11.66 -11.64 -8.01
C SER A 67 -10.34 -11.11 -8.57
N LEU A 68 -10.03 -9.84 -8.32
CA LEU A 68 -8.75 -9.23 -8.69
C LEU A 68 -7.59 -9.84 -7.91
N LEU A 69 -7.70 -9.95 -6.57
CA LEU A 69 -6.69 -10.57 -5.71
C LEU A 69 -6.45 -12.02 -6.09
N ALA A 70 -7.51 -12.82 -6.32
CA ALA A 70 -7.36 -14.21 -6.74
C ALA A 70 -6.58 -14.40 -8.05
N LYS A 71 -6.62 -13.40 -8.96
CA LYS A 71 -5.81 -13.43 -10.19
C LYS A 71 -4.35 -13.12 -9.92
N LEU A 72 -4.07 -12.26 -8.95
CA LEU A 72 -2.71 -11.92 -8.52
C LEU A 72 -2.09 -13.11 -7.78
N ASP A 73 -2.81 -13.71 -6.82
CA ASP A 73 -2.39 -14.95 -6.13
C ASP A 73 -2.04 -16.04 -7.15
N ALA A 74 -2.89 -16.27 -8.15
CA ALA A 74 -2.64 -17.27 -9.17
C ALA A 74 -1.45 -16.92 -10.09
N ALA A 75 -1.15 -15.63 -10.26
CA ALA A 75 0.04 -15.21 -10.99
C ALA A 75 1.30 -15.43 -10.15
N GLU A 76 1.26 -15.16 -8.86
CA GLU A 76 2.37 -15.40 -7.94
C GLU A 76 2.69 -16.89 -7.83
N GLU A 77 1.67 -17.74 -7.60
CA GLU A 77 1.81 -19.19 -7.60
C GLU A 77 2.47 -19.72 -8.91
N ALA A 78 2.07 -19.17 -10.06
CA ALA A 78 2.69 -19.54 -11.33
C ALA A 78 4.17 -19.15 -11.39
N LEU A 79 4.57 -18.00 -10.82
CA LEU A 79 5.99 -17.60 -10.73
C LEU A 79 6.80 -18.48 -9.80
N GLU A 80 6.26 -18.86 -8.65
CA GLU A 80 6.90 -19.79 -7.72
C GLU A 80 7.23 -21.15 -8.36
N HIS A 81 6.39 -21.58 -9.31
CA HIS A 81 6.60 -22.81 -10.09
C HIS A 81 7.43 -22.58 -11.38
N GLY A 82 7.96 -21.38 -11.60
CA GLY A 82 8.74 -21.05 -12.80
C GLY A 82 7.92 -20.89 -14.08
N HIS A 83 6.59 -20.77 -13.97
CA HIS A 83 5.68 -20.67 -15.11
C HIS A 83 5.40 -19.20 -15.49
N THR A 84 6.42 -18.45 -15.87
CA THR A 84 6.32 -17.01 -16.17
C THR A 84 5.26 -16.67 -17.21
N SER A 85 5.09 -17.47 -18.26
CA SER A 85 4.06 -17.26 -19.29
C SER A 85 2.63 -17.37 -18.73
N GLN A 86 2.42 -18.27 -17.76
CA GLN A 86 1.12 -18.41 -17.10
C GLN A 86 0.87 -17.21 -16.17
N ALA A 87 1.86 -16.76 -15.42
CA ALA A 87 1.77 -15.55 -14.59
C ALA A 87 1.38 -14.34 -15.43
N ILE A 88 2.04 -14.13 -16.57
CA ILE A 88 1.70 -13.04 -17.50
C ILE A 88 0.25 -13.17 -18.00
N SER A 89 -0.24 -14.39 -18.28
CA SER A 89 -1.63 -14.62 -18.70
C SER A 89 -2.62 -14.23 -17.59
N LYS A 90 -2.31 -14.51 -16.32
CA LYS A 90 -3.13 -14.10 -15.16
C LYS A 90 -3.14 -12.59 -14.98
N LEU A 91 -2.00 -11.93 -15.14
CA LEU A 91 -1.90 -10.46 -15.09
C LEU A 91 -2.68 -9.79 -16.21
N ARG A 92 -2.70 -10.37 -17.42
CA ARG A 92 -3.55 -9.88 -18.51
C ARG A 92 -5.04 -10.03 -18.18
N ALA A 93 -5.44 -11.15 -17.59
CA ALA A 93 -6.81 -11.35 -17.13
C ALA A 93 -7.19 -10.34 -16.02
N PHE A 94 -6.27 -9.99 -15.13
CA PHE A 94 -6.43 -8.92 -14.15
C PHE A 94 -6.70 -7.58 -14.86
N ILE A 95 -5.87 -7.18 -15.83
CA ILE A 95 -6.04 -5.93 -16.58
C ILE A 95 -7.41 -5.88 -17.27
N HIS A 96 -7.84 -6.97 -17.90
CA HIS A 96 -9.14 -7.04 -18.55
C HIS A 96 -10.29 -6.84 -17.57
N GLU A 97 -10.24 -7.44 -16.40
CA GLU A 97 -11.27 -7.25 -15.38
C GLU A 97 -11.28 -5.82 -14.84
N VAL A 98 -10.11 -5.25 -14.53
CA VAL A 98 -9.99 -3.86 -14.10
C VAL A 98 -10.62 -2.91 -15.11
N GLN A 99 -10.35 -3.10 -16.41
CA GLN A 99 -10.94 -2.30 -17.48
C GLN A 99 -12.45 -2.49 -17.59
N ALA A 100 -12.94 -3.73 -17.47
CA ALA A 100 -14.37 -4.04 -17.54
C ALA A 100 -15.16 -3.46 -16.36
N GLN A 101 -14.53 -3.28 -15.21
CA GLN A 101 -15.14 -2.76 -13.99
C GLN A 101 -14.93 -1.24 -13.80
N ALA A 102 -14.10 -0.62 -14.63
CA ALA A 102 -13.85 0.83 -14.58
C ALA A 102 -15.14 1.63 -14.78
N GLY A 103 -15.40 2.58 -13.89
CA GLY A 103 -16.60 3.40 -13.88
C GLY A 103 -17.89 2.68 -13.42
N ARG A 104 -17.84 1.39 -13.08
CA ARG A 104 -18.96 0.61 -12.53
C ARG A 104 -18.74 0.28 -11.06
N HIS A 105 -17.68 -0.45 -10.77
CA HIS A 105 -17.30 -0.90 -9.45
C HIS A 105 -15.89 -0.49 -9.06
N ILE A 106 -15.12 0.04 -9.99
CA ILE A 106 -13.78 0.60 -9.75
C ILE A 106 -13.79 2.05 -10.23
N ASP A 107 -13.28 2.95 -9.39
CA ASP A 107 -13.06 4.33 -9.80
C ASP A 107 -12.19 4.38 -11.07
N PRO A 108 -12.55 5.16 -12.11
CA PRO A 108 -11.86 5.12 -13.40
C PRO A 108 -10.38 5.46 -13.31
N LYS A 109 -10.00 6.39 -12.43
CA LYS A 109 -8.61 6.80 -12.24
C LYS A 109 -7.80 5.66 -11.60
N HIS A 110 -8.38 5.00 -10.58
CA HIS A 110 -7.75 3.85 -9.94
C HIS A 110 -7.67 2.64 -10.87
N ALA A 111 -8.68 2.40 -11.71
CA ALA A 111 -8.65 1.37 -12.72
C ALA A 111 -7.51 1.58 -13.73
N GLN A 112 -7.36 2.81 -14.25
CA GLN A 112 -6.24 3.16 -15.14
C GLN A 112 -4.89 2.91 -14.45
N HIS A 113 -4.76 3.30 -13.20
CA HIS A 113 -3.55 3.18 -12.41
C HIS A 113 -3.16 1.71 -12.19
N MET A 114 -4.09 0.88 -11.69
CA MET A 114 -3.86 -0.56 -11.52
C MET A 114 -3.52 -1.26 -12.84
N GLY A 115 -4.17 -0.86 -13.93
CA GLY A 115 -3.87 -1.39 -15.27
C GLY A 115 -2.45 -1.08 -15.73
N MET A 116 -1.98 0.16 -15.55
CA MET A 116 -0.59 0.56 -15.87
C MET A 116 0.42 -0.16 -14.98
N HIS A 117 0.14 -0.28 -13.68
CA HIS A 117 1.00 -1.00 -12.76
C HIS A 117 1.15 -2.48 -13.15
N ALA A 118 0.05 -3.17 -13.46
CA ALA A 118 0.10 -4.55 -13.95
C ALA A 118 0.91 -4.70 -15.25
N GLN A 119 0.86 -3.72 -16.16
CA GLN A 119 1.71 -3.71 -17.35
C GLN A 119 3.20 -3.58 -17.02
N LEU A 120 3.57 -2.78 -16.00
CA LEU A 120 4.97 -2.68 -15.54
C LEU A 120 5.45 -4.01 -14.96
N VAL A 121 4.60 -4.72 -14.21
CA VAL A 121 4.92 -6.08 -13.71
C VAL A 121 5.16 -7.03 -14.88
N ILE A 122 4.27 -7.04 -15.89
CA ILE A 122 4.43 -7.87 -17.09
C ILE A 122 5.75 -7.55 -17.82
N GLN A 123 6.10 -6.28 -17.97
CA GLN A 123 7.36 -5.87 -18.60
C GLN A 123 8.57 -6.36 -17.81
N ALA A 124 8.55 -6.25 -16.49
CA ALA A 124 9.61 -6.75 -15.63
C ALA A 124 9.80 -8.28 -15.79
N LEU A 125 8.70 -9.04 -15.84
CA LEU A 125 8.72 -10.50 -16.04
C LEU A 125 9.17 -10.93 -17.45
N THR A 126 9.00 -10.07 -18.43
CA THR A 126 9.39 -10.36 -19.83
C THR A 126 10.87 -10.08 -20.07
N ASN A 127 11.45 -9.13 -19.35
CA ASN A 127 12.83 -8.66 -19.52
C ASN A 127 13.83 -9.34 -18.58
N GLY A 128 13.36 -10.07 -17.57
CA GLY A 128 14.17 -10.84 -16.63
C GLY A 128 14.34 -12.27 -17.08
#